data_a22c4405657871677ceb0a5c3e0d4d6d
#
_entry.id   a22c4405657871677ceb0a5c3e0d4d6d
#
_cell.length_a   1.000
_cell.length_b   1.000
_cell.length_c   1.000
_cell.angle_alpha   90.00
_cell.angle_beta   90.00
_cell.angle_gamma   90.00
#
_symmetry.space_group_name_H-M   'P 1'
#
loop_
_entity.id
_entity.type
_entity.pdbx_description
1 polymer ?
#
loop_
_entity_poly.entity_id
_entity_poly.type
_entity_poly.pdbx_seq_one_letter_code
_entity_poly.pdbx_strand_id
1 'polypeptide(L)' 'MNMKDLKDGDKCRVTGGVHKGKSGRISNINISKTGHQTITVTQENGARFKTLSRNVEIIMEQE' A
#
# COMPACT_ATOMS: atom_id res chain seq x y z
N MET A 1 -4.87 7.18 -15.97
CA MET A 1 -4.45 6.88 -15.75
C MET A 1 -4.13 6.57 -14.95
N ASN A 2 -4.28 6.37 -14.25
CA ASN A 2 -3.72 5.98 -13.82
C ASN A 2 -3.66 5.25 -12.71
N MET A 3 -3.59 4.08 -12.64
CA MET A 3 -3.35 3.26 -11.54
C MET A 3 -2.01 3.51 -11.02
N LYS A 4 -1.84 3.50 -9.68
CA LYS A 4 -0.53 3.63 -9.09
C LYS A 4 0.32 2.45 -9.46
N ASP A 5 1.57 2.74 -9.74
CA ASP A 5 2.53 1.73 -10.16
C ASP A 5 3.24 1.18 -8.96
N LEU A 6 2.57 0.30 -8.24
CA LEU A 6 3.08 -0.24 -6.98
C LEU A 6 3.87 -1.51 -7.23
N LYS A 7 4.88 -1.72 -6.42
CA LYS A 7 5.70 -2.92 -6.50
C LYS A 7 5.87 -3.53 -5.13
N ASP A 8 6.03 -4.83 -5.12
CA ASP A 8 6.39 -5.56 -3.90
C ASP A 8 7.63 -4.95 -3.29
N GLY A 9 7.56 -4.66 -2.00
CA GLY A 9 8.70 -4.10 -1.31
C GLY A 9 8.77 -2.60 -1.28
N ASP A 10 7.89 -1.91 -2.03
CA ASP A 10 7.87 -0.46 -2.00
C ASP A 10 7.44 0.03 -0.63
N LYS A 11 8.03 1.13 -0.19
CA LYS A 11 7.63 1.76 1.04
C LYS A 11 6.46 2.69 0.77
N CYS A 12 5.46 2.65 1.64
CA CYS A 12 4.27 3.46 1.43
C CYS A 12 3.74 3.99 2.74
N ARG A 13 2.88 4.97 2.62
CA ARG A 13 2.15 5.53 3.75
C ARG A 13 0.67 5.55 3.41
N VAL A 14 -0.16 5.15 4.36
CA VAL A 14 -1.60 5.13 4.17
C VAL A 14 -2.12 6.53 4.42
N THR A 15 -2.82 7.06 3.42
CA THR A 15 -3.33 8.44 3.48
C THR A 15 -4.83 8.49 3.62
N GLY A 16 -5.52 7.36 3.57
CA GLY A 16 -6.97 7.35 3.70
C GLY A 16 -7.46 6.04 4.27
N GLY A 17 -8.73 6.00 4.64
CA GLY A 17 -9.36 4.81 5.18
C GLY A 17 -9.05 4.64 6.66
N VAL A 18 -9.37 3.45 7.17
CA VAL A 18 -9.27 3.19 8.61
C VAL A 18 -7.82 3.09 9.07
N HIS A 19 -6.89 2.88 8.15
CA HIS A 19 -5.48 2.74 8.50
C HIS A 19 -4.68 4.00 8.23
N LYS A 20 -5.37 5.11 8.06
CA LYS A 20 -4.71 6.38 7.75
C LYS A 20 -3.61 6.68 8.78
N GLY A 21 -2.46 7.09 8.27
CA GLY A 21 -1.32 7.45 9.13
C GLY A 21 -0.33 6.33 9.34
N LYS A 22 -0.67 5.12 8.95
CA LYS A 22 0.24 3.99 9.08
C LYS A 22 1.15 3.92 7.86
N SER A 23 2.29 3.29 8.03
CA SER A 23 3.22 3.13 6.94
C SER A 23 3.87 1.76 7.02
N GLY A 24 4.46 1.36 5.92
CA GLY A 24 5.11 0.06 5.86
C GLY A 24 5.50 -0.27 4.44
N ARG A 25 5.75 -1.55 4.22
CA ARG A 25 6.14 -2.04 2.90
C ARG A 25 5.02 -2.83 2.27
N ILE A 26 4.89 -2.69 0.97
CA ILE A 26 3.82 -3.31 0.20
C ILE A 26 4.18 -4.74 -0.15
N SER A 27 3.19 -5.62 -0.04
CA SER A 27 3.30 -6.98 -0.54
C SER A 27 1.93 -7.45 -0.98
N ASN A 28 1.90 -8.57 -1.73
CA ASN A 28 0.65 -9.22 -2.13
C ASN A 28 -0.31 -8.27 -2.84
N ILE A 29 0.14 -7.73 -3.94
CA ILE A 29 -0.68 -6.83 -4.74
C ILE A 29 -1.70 -7.65 -5.50
N ASN A 30 -2.99 -7.34 -5.32
CA ASN A 30 -4.08 -8.05 -5.98
C ASN A 30 -5.04 -7.07 -6.61
N ILE A 31 -5.69 -7.53 -7.66
CA ILE A 31 -6.73 -6.74 -8.32
C ILE A 31 -8.01 -7.57 -8.25
N SER A 32 -9.06 -6.97 -7.68
CA SER A 32 -10.34 -7.66 -7.56
C SER A 32 -11.05 -7.71 -8.90
N LYS A 33 -12.11 -8.51 -8.93
CA LYS A 33 -12.90 -8.63 -10.15
C LYS A 33 -13.51 -7.31 -10.58
N THR A 34 -13.76 -6.44 -9.65
CA THR A 34 -14.36 -5.15 -9.96
C THR A 34 -13.30 -4.10 -10.29
N GLY A 35 -12.03 -4.49 -10.36
CA GLY A 35 -10.99 -3.58 -10.77
C GLY A 35 -10.33 -2.82 -9.64
N HIS A 36 -10.67 -3.12 -8.41
CA HIS A 36 -10.04 -2.45 -7.27
C HIS A 36 -8.73 -3.16 -6.94
N GLN A 37 -7.68 -2.39 -6.84
CA GLN A 37 -6.38 -2.93 -6.49
C GLN A 37 -6.19 -2.85 -4.98
N THR A 38 -5.83 -3.99 -4.39
CA THR A 38 -5.58 -4.06 -2.95
C THR A 38 -4.15 -4.49 -2.71
N ILE A 39 -3.62 -4.08 -1.57
CA ILE A 39 -2.26 -4.42 -1.20
C ILE A 39 -2.24 -4.80 0.26
N THR A 40 -1.20 -5.53 0.66
CA THR A 40 -0.92 -5.80 2.05
C THR A 40 0.25 -4.92 2.45
N VAL A 41 0.09 -4.23 3.58
CA VAL A 41 1.15 -3.38 4.12
C VAL A 41 1.70 -4.04 5.36
N THR A 42 3.01 -4.21 5.42
CA THR A 42 3.70 -4.76 6.59
C THR A 42 4.42 -3.62 7.28
N GLN A 43 4.04 -3.35 8.52
CA GLN A 43 4.68 -2.30 9.31
C GLN A 43 5.98 -2.81 9.89
N GLU A 44 6.80 -1.88 10.37
CA GLU A 44 8.10 -2.24 10.94
C GLU A 44 7.97 -3.17 12.12
N ASN A 45 6.90 -3.02 12.88
CA ASN A 45 6.70 -3.89 14.04
C ASN A 45 6.16 -5.26 13.67
N GLY A 46 6.02 -5.54 12.38
CA GLY A 46 5.55 -6.84 11.91
C GLY A 46 4.05 -6.93 11.71
N ALA A 47 3.30 -5.93 12.09
CA ALA A 47 1.86 -5.96 11.89
C ALA A 47 1.54 -5.77 10.41
N ARG A 48 0.54 -6.51 9.94
CA ARG A 48 0.14 -6.47 8.55
C ARG A 48 -1.33 -6.16 8.44
N PHE A 49 -1.69 -5.45 7.39
CA PHE A 49 -3.09 -5.18 7.11
C PHE A 49 -3.27 -4.99 5.61
N LYS A 50 -4.51 -5.14 5.16
CA LYS A 50 -4.86 -4.92 3.77
C LYS A 50 -5.53 -3.57 3.62
N THR A 51 -5.26 -2.94 2.48
CA THR A 51 -5.89 -1.67 2.18
C THR A 51 -5.95 -1.51 0.67
N LEU A 52 -6.73 -0.55 0.22
CA LEU A 52 -6.80 -0.25 -1.20
C LEU A 52 -5.57 0.55 -1.61
N SER A 53 -5.07 0.27 -2.80
CA SER A 53 -3.89 0.99 -3.27
C SER A 53 -4.15 2.49 -3.38
N ARG A 54 -5.38 2.90 -3.66
CA ARG A 54 -5.70 4.31 -3.76
C ARG A 54 -5.62 5.03 -2.42
N ASN A 55 -5.54 4.27 -1.33
CA ASN A 55 -5.44 4.85 0.01
C ASN A 55 -4.02 5.01 0.48
N VAL A 56 -3.05 4.74 -0.37
CA VAL A 56 -1.65 4.85 0.02
C VAL A 56 -0.90 5.70 -1.00
N GLU A 57 0.21 6.23 -0.56
CA GLU A 57 1.14 6.87 -1.48
C GLU A 57 2.51 6.26 -1.28
N ILE A 58 3.26 6.20 -2.36
CA ILE A 58 4.60 5.64 -2.32
C ILE A 58 5.55 6.66 -1.74
N ILE A 59 6.37 6.20 -0.80
CA ILE A 59 7.39 7.05 -0.21
C ILE A 59 8.70 6.68 -0.88
N MET A 60 9.30 7.66 -1.53
CA MET A 60 10.58 7.41 -2.17
C MET A 60 11.67 7.53 -1.14
N GLU A 61 12.41 6.45 -0.98
CA GLU A 61 13.53 6.45 -0.06
C GLU A 61 14.74 7.06 -0.76
N GLN A 62 15.44 7.89 -0.04
CA GLN A 62 16.64 8.49 -0.57
C GLN A 62 17.84 7.97 0.17
N GLU A 63 18.83 7.69 -0.60
CA GLU A 63 20.08 7.16 -0.06
C GLU A 63 20.97 8.25 0.51
#